data_c8cb34656e2c6499fbf894c13ccc55db
#
_entry.id   c8cb34656e2c6499fbf894c13ccc55db
#
_cell.length_a   1.000
_cell.length_b   1.000
_cell.length_c   1.000
_cell.angle_alpha   90.00
_cell.angle_beta   90.00
_cell.angle_gamma   90.00
#
_symmetry.space_group_name_H-M   'P 1'
#
loop_
_entity.id
_entity.type
_entity.pdbx_description
1 polymer ?
#
loop_
_entity_poly.entity_id
_entity_poly.type
_entity_poly.pdbx_seq_one_letter_code
_entity_poly.pdbx_strand_id
1 'polypeptide(L)'
;MYKTAQEMIRLAMTAFIEGKTELKDDLMELEDSIHILQAKAINLIAEQMAENSFDEKERSNYFIYLFRVIKAFERMGDISVEIMDVSMEFHENIPRSTTPRSFRY
;
A
#
# COMPACT_ATOMS: atom_id res chain seq x y z
N MET A 1 5.27 -7.76 -1.02
CA MET A 1 4.73 -6.40 -1.24
C MET A 1 3.38 -6.41 -1.95
N TYR A 2 3.23 -7.18 -3.00
CA TYR A 2 1.98 -7.21 -3.78
C TYR A 2 0.78 -7.62 -2.92
N LYS A 3 0.88 -8.73 -2.21
CA LYS A 3 -0.21 -9.21 -1.34
C LYS A 3 -0.53 -8.23 -0.22
N THR A 4 0.49 -7.61 0.36
CA THR A 4 0.30 -6.62 1.42
C THR A 4 -0.40 -5.36 0.89
N ALA A 5 0.02 -4.86 -0.26
CA ALA A 5 -0.63 -3.71 -0.89
C ALA A 5 -2.09 -4.01 -1.25
N GLN A 6 -2.36 -5.19 -1.78
CA GLN A 6 -3.71 -5.64 -2.10
C GLN A 6 -4.60 -5.68 -0.86
N GLU A 7 -4.08 -6.20 0.26
CA GLU A 7 -4.80 -6.26 1.53
C GLU A 7 -5.08 -4.86 2.08
N MET A 8 -4.14 -3.95 1.96
CA MET A 8 -4.34 -2.55 2.38
C MET A 8 -5.49 -1.89 1.62
N ILE A 9 -5.55 -2.09 0.31
CA ILE A 9 -6.63 -1.55 -0.52
C ILE A 9 -7.96 -2.17 -0.09
N ARG A 10 -7.99 -3.48 0.13
CA ARG A 10 -9.19 -4.19 0.58
C ARG A 10 -9.69 -3.65 1.92
N LEU A 11 -8.80 -3.46 2.89
CA LEU A 11 -9.17 -2.93 4.21
C LEU A 11 -9.71 -1.49 4.10
N ALA A 12 -9.04 -0.65 3.31
CA ALA A 12 -9.47 0.73 3.12
C ALA A 12 -10.87 0.81 2.49
N MET A 13 -11.13 0.00 1.48
CA MET A 13 -12.44 -0.04 0.81
C MET A 13 -13.50 -0.61 1.73
N THR A 14 -13.19 -1.63 2.51
CA THR A 14 -14.12 -2.20 3.50
C THR A 14 -14.47 -1.16 4.55
N ALA A 15 -13.49 -0.42 5.05
CA ALA A 15 -13.72 0.66 6.01
C ALA A 15 -14.65 1.73 5.45
N PHE A 16 -14.46 2.10 4.19
CA PHE A 16 -15.31 3.11 3.55
C PHE A 16 -16.74 2.61 3.35
N ILE A 17 -16.89 1.42 2.75
CA ILE A 17 -18.20 0.88 2.37
C ILE A 17 -19.01 0.49 3.62
N GLU A 18 -18.38 -0.17 4.59
CA GLU A 18 -19.07 -0.72 5.77
C GLU A 18 -18.99 0.19 7.00
N GLY A 19 -18.24 1.28 6.94
CA GLY A 19 -18.05 2.21 8.06
C GLY A 19 -17.20 1.64 9.18
N LYS A 20 -16.34 0.67 8.88
CA LYS A 20 -15.47 0.02 9.87
C LYS A 20 -14.17 0.76 10.04
N THR A 21 -14.23 1.93 10.66
CA THR A 21 -13.06 2.79 10.88
C THR A 21 -12.03 2.21 11.85
N GLU A 22 -12.44 1.20 12.63
CA GLU A 22 -11.54 0.44 13.52
C GLU A 22 -10.45 -0.32 12.73
N LEU A 23 -10.63 -0.53 11.43
CA LEU A 23 -9.63 -1.17 10.58
C LEU A 23 -8.40 -0.31 10.32
N LYS A 24 -8.41 0.95 10.76
CA LYS A 24 -7.27 1.87 10.58
C LYS A 24 -5.98 1.30 11.18
N ASP A 25 -6.04 0.75 12.38
CA ASP A 25 -4.86 0.21 13.04
C ASP A 25 -4.28 -0.98 12.27
N ASP A 26 -5.12 -1.85 11.75
CA ASP A 26 -4.70 -2.97 10.92
C ASP A 26 -4.05 -2.47 9.62
N LEU A 27 -4.61 -1.43 9.02
CA LEU A 27 -4.05 -0.82 7.82
C LEU A 27 -2.67 -0.23 8.07
N MET A 28 -2.49 0.45 9.21
CA MET A 28 -1.21 1.07 9.56
C MET A 28 -0.13 0.01 9.84
N GLU A 29 -0.50 -1.14 10.41
CA GLU A 29 0.42 -2.27 10.56
C GLU A 29 0.89 -2.81 9.21
N LEU A 30 -0.02 -2.90 8.24
CA LEU A 30 0.31 -3.33 6.88
C LEU A 30 1.21 -2.33 6.18
N GLU A 31 1.00 -1.03 6.40
CA GLU A 31 1.87 0.02 5.86
C GLU A 31 3.29 -0.13 6.38
N ASP A 32 3.45 -0.36 7.69
CA ASP A 32 4.76 -0.62 8.28
C ASP A 32 5.41 -1.86 7.68
N SER A 33 4.63 -2.90 7.41
CA SER A 33 5.11 -4.11 6.75
C SER A 33 5.61 -3.84 5.34
N ILE A 34 4.95 -2.97 4.59
CA ILE A 34 5.39 -2.58 3.25
C ILE A 34 6.75 -1.88 3.32
N HIS A 35 6.95 -0.98 4.27
CA HIS A 35 8.23 -0.29 4.44
C HIS A 35 9.37 -1.25 4.77
N ILE A 36 9.12 -2.23 5.63
CA ILE A 36 10.09 -3.26 5.97
C ILE A 36 10.42 -4.13 4.76
N LEU A 37 9.40 -4.57 4.02
CA LEU A 37 9.58 -5.38 2.82
C LEU A 37 10.31 -4.62 1.71
N GLN A 38 10.07 -3.33 1.59
CA GLN A 38 10.76 -2.46 0.65
C GLN A 38 12.26 -2.43 0.95
N ALA A 39 12.63 -2.23 2.21
CA ALA A 39 14.03 -2.21 2.63
C ALA A 39 14.70 -3.56 2.36
N LYS A 40 14.04 -4.66 2.66
CA LYS A 40 14.55 -6.02 2.39
C LYS A 40 14.73 -6.26 0.89
N ALA A 41 13.77 -5.83 0.08
CA ALA A 41 13.84 -6.00 -1.37
C ALA A 41 15.02 -5.23 -1.97
N ILE A 42 15.24 -4.00 -1.54
CA ILE A 42 16.37 -3.19 -1.99
C ILE A 42 17.70 -3.87 -1.63
N ASN A 43 17.81 -4.38 -0.41
CA ASN A 43 19.04 -5.06 0.04
C ASN A 43 19.30 -6.35 -0.75
N LEU A 44 18.26 -7.16 -1.00
CA LEU A 44 18.39 -8.39 -1.79
C LEU A 44 18.82 -8.10 -3.22
N ILE A 45 18.27 -7.05 -3.81
CA ILE A 45 18.64 -6.63 -5.15
C ILE A 45 20.09 -6.20 -5.21
N ALA A 46 20.52 -5.41 -4.23
CA ALA A 46 21.91 -4.96 -4.14
C ALA A 46 22.88 -6.14 -4.02
N GLU A 47 22.53 -7.15 -3.19
CA GLU A 47 23.32 -8.38 -3.04
C GLU A 47 23.41 -9.17 -4.35
N GLN A 48 22.29 -9.37 -5.02
CA GLN A 48 22.26 -10.09 -6.30
C GLN A 48 23.05 -9.39 -7.38
N MET A 49 23.01 -8.08 -7.41
CA MET A 49 23.78 -7.30 -8.37
C MET A 49 25.29 -7.36 -8.11
N ALA A 50 25.69 -7.49 -6.85
CA ALA A 50 27.10 -7.66 -6.48
C ALA A 50 27.63 -9.04 -6.87
N GLU A 51 26.77 -10.07 -6.82
CA GLU A 51 27.14 -11.46 -7.13
C GLU A 51 27.16 -11.77 -8.63
N ASN A 52 26.36 -11.05 -9.42
CA ASN A 52 26.21 -11.30 -10.85
C ASN A 52 27.11 -10.36 -11.66
N SER A 53 27.61 -10.88 -12.78
CA SER A 53 28.51 -10.15 -13.69
C SER A 53 27.73 -9.27 -14.65
N PHE A 54 26.91 -8.38 -14.11
CA PHE A 54 26.25 -7.35 -14.93
C PHE A 54 27.24 -6.25 -15.25
N ASP A 55 27.20 -5.73 -16.46
CA ASP A 55 27.92 -4.51 -16.75
C ASP A 55 27.24 -3.31 -16.06
N GLU A 56 27.92 -2.18 -16.01
CA GLU A 56 27.43 -0.99 -15.31
C GLU A 56 26.10 -0.48 -15.86
N LYS A 57 25.94 -0.55 -17.18
CA LYS A 57 24.73 -0.10 -17.86
C LYS A 57 23.54 -1.01 -17.55
N GLU A 58 23.76 -2.32 -17.57
CA GLU A 58 22.71 -3.30 -17.22
C GLU A 58 22.28 -3.17 -15.79
N ARG A 59 23.20 -2.99 -14.85
CA ARG A 59 22.91 -2.73 -13.45
C ARG A 59 22.04 -1.51 -13.28
N SER A 60 22.44 -0.42 -13.92
CA SER A 60 21.74 0.85 -13.82
C SER A 60 20.30 0.73 -14.31
N ASN A 61 20.10 0.09 -15.46
CA ASN A 61 18.78 -0.11 -16.04
C ASN A 61 17.91 -1.01 -15.17
N TYR A 62 18.47 -2.11 -14.66
CA TYR A 62 17.77 -3.04 -13.79
C TYR A 62 17.29 -2.34 -12.51
N PHE A 63 18.16 -1.54 -11.90
CA PHE A 63 17.86 -0.77 -10.70
C PHE A 63 16.73 0.22 -10.92
N ILE A 64 16.76 0.93 -12.04
CA ILE A 64 15.74 1.93 -12.37
C ILE A 64 14.37 1.28 -12.46
N TYR A 65 14.23 0.18 -13.19
CA TYR A 65 12.94 -0.50 -13.35
C TYR A 65 12.45 -1.09 -12.05
N LEU A 66 13.33 -1.72 -11.30
CA LEU A 66 12.97 -2.33 -10.03
C LEU A 66 12.55 -1.29 -9.00
N PHE A 67 13.24 -0.17 -8.96
CA PHE A 67 12.91 0.94 -8.08
C PHE A 67 11.54 1.52 -8.43
N ARG A 68 11.22 1.59 -9.72
CA ARG A 68 9.89 2.05 -10.17
C ARG A 68 8.78 1.12 -9.70
N VAL A 69 9.01 -0.20 -9.74
CA VAL A 69 8.04 -1.18 -9.25
C VAL A 69 7.83 -1.02 -7.74
N ILE A 70 8.90 -0.90 -6.98
CA ILE A 70 8.85 -0.71 -5.52
C ILE A 70 8.07 0.57 -5.19
N LYS A 71 8.34 1.66 -5.90
CA LYS A 71 7.64 2.93 -5.69
C LYS A 71 6.16 2.84 -6.05
N ALA A 72 5.79 2.01 -7.01
CA ALA A 72 4.39 1.76 -7.35
C ALA A 72 3.65 1.09 -6.19
N PHE A 73 4.25 0.09 -5.54
CA PHE A 73 3.66 -0.55 -4.36
C PHE A 73 3.55 0.41 -3.18
N GLU A 74 4.58 1.24 -2.96
CA GLU A 74 4.54 2.27 -1.92
C GLU A 74 3.37 3.23 -2.15
N ARG A 75 3.15 3.63 -3.39
CA ARG A 75 2.04 4.50 -3.78
C ARG A 75 0.67 3.85 -3.52
N MET A 76 0.54 2.55 -3.77
CA MET A 76 -0.68 1.81 -3.45
C MET A 76 -0.96 1.85 -1.95
N GLY A 77 0.06 1.72 -1.13
CA GLY A 77 -0.05 1.86 0.33
C GLY A 77 -0.52 3.24 0.73
N ASP A 78 0.10 4.28 0.18
CA ASP A 78 -0.26 5.68 0.47
C ASP A 78 -1.71 5.98 0.08
N ILE A 79 -2.15 5.49 -1.09
CA ILE A 79 -3.53 5.65 -1.55
C ILE A 79 -4.50 4.95 -0.59
N SER A 80 -4.14 3.78 -0.09
CA SER A 80 -4.98 3.04 0.86
C SER A 80 -5.15 3.82 2.16
N VAL A 81 -4.10 4.44 2.67
CA VAL A 81 -4.14 5.30 3.86
C VAL A 81 -5.04 6.51 3.60
N GLU A 82 -4.90 7.13 2.44
CA GLU A 82 -5.73 8.27 2.05
C GLU A 82 -7.21 7.89 2.00
N ILE A 83 -7.54 6.75 1.42
CA ILE A 83 -8.92 6.24 1.40
C ILE A 83 -9.44 6.04 2.83
N MET A 84 -8.61 5.50 3.71
CA MET A 84 -8.98 5.31 5.11
C MET A 84 -9.27 6.65 5.79
N ASP A 85 -8.44 7.66 5.58
CA ASP A 85 -8.62 8.99 6.17
C ASP A 85 -9.91 9.64 5.67
N VAL A 86 -10.19 9.55 4.38
CA VAL A 86 -11.44 10.04 3.78
C VAL A 86 -12.64 9.27 4.35
N SER A 87 -12.49 7.96 4.52
CA SER A 87 -13.52 7.10 5.11
C SER A 87 -13.88 7.53 6.52
N MET A 88 -12.88 7.81 7.35
CA MET A 88 -13.07 8.27 8.72
C MET A 88 -13.78 9.62 8.74
N GLU A 89 -13.35 10.56 7.92
CA GLU A 89 -13.96 11.87 7.81
C GLU A 89 -15.43 11.77 7.35
N PHE A 90 -15.69 10.94 6.35
CA PHE A 90 -17.05 10.70 5.84
C PHE A 90 -17.96 10.17 6.93
N HIS A 91 -17.53 9.14 7.66
CA HIS A 91 -18.38 8.51 8.67
C HIS A 91 -18.51 9.32 9.98
N GLU A 92 -17.59 10.25 10.22
CA GLU A 92 -17.73 11.19 11.33
C GLU A 92 -18.75 12.29 11.04
N ASN A 93 -18.79 12.76 9.79
CA ASN A 93 -19.60 13.93 9.41
C ASN A 93 -20.97 13.57 8.85
N ILE A 94 -21.16 12.33 8.39
CA ILE A 94 -22.43 11.88 7.82
C ILE A 94 -23.03 10.82 8.74
N PRO A 95 -24.19 11.10 9.41
CA PRO A 95 -24.85 10.11 10.26
C PRO A 95 -25.20 8.84 9.46
N ARG A 96 -24.97 7.67 10.07
CA ARG A 96 -25.27 6.37 9.43
C ARG A 96 -26.71 6.26 8.96
N SER A 97 -27.66 6.86 9.68
CA SER A 97 -29.08 6.85 9.33
C SER A 97 -29.38 7.58 8.01
N THR A 98 -28.49 8.44 7.55
CA THR A 98 -28.63 9.20 6.30
C THR A 98 -27.76 8.67 5.17
N THR A 99 -26.93 7.65 5.45
CA THR A 99 -26.08 7.04 4.42
C THR A 99 -26.97 6.30 3.41
N PRO A 100 -26.92 6.65 2.12
CA PRO A 100 -27.74 5.97 1.12
C PRO A 100 -27.40 4.49 1.03
N ARG A 101 -28.42 3.66 0.85
CA ARG A 101 -28.25 2.21 0.67
C ARG A 101 -27.36 1.84 -0.50
N SER A 102 -27.27 2.73 -1.50
CA SER A 102 -26.42 2.54 -2.67
C SER A 102 -24.94 2.42 -2.34
N PHE A 103 -24.52 2.86 -1.16
CA PHE A 103 -23.15 2.68 -0.68
C PHE A 103 -22.91 1.34 0.01
N ARG A 104 -23.95 0.54 0.22
CA ARG A 104 -23.86 -0.76 0.87
C ARG A 104 -24.09 -1.85 -0.17
N TYR A 105 -23.05 -2.48 -0.58
CA TYR A 105 -23.14 -3.61 -1.50
C TYR A 105 -23.07 -4.94 -0.76
#